data_bf4f863c9d9330a30fc5c81203bff450
#
_entry.id   bf4f863c9d9330a30fc5c81203bff450
#
_cell.length_a   1.000
_cell.length_b   1.000
_cell.length_c   1.000
_cell.angle_alpha   90.00
_cell.angle_beta   90.00
_cell.angle_gamma   90.00
#
_symmetry.space_group_name_H-M   'P 1'
#
loop_
_entity.id
_entity.type
_entity.pdbx_description
1 polymer ?
#
loop_
_entity_poly.entity_id
_entity_poly.type
_entity_poly.pdbx_seq_one_letter_code
_entity_poly.pdbx_strand_id
1 'polypeptide(L)'
;MYNNYLCGQEIIFNTFVLMSIRAVVFLYCLLAFSQVFSQGIKWEEALKLDPKNVTSLDCSGQKWDSLPMEIFQFTNLKELDLSKNKFSALPQAFQTFDNLEKLDLGRNKFENFPLVICQLPLLKTLHLDRNQITLLPEQIADLQVLEYLDLYANGIEHFGEGIFLLPALQVLNIEGVMYGTVFAKQLMARLPQTKVLIDPPCKCLD
;
A
#
# COMPACT_ATOMS: atom_id res chain seq x y z
N MET A 1 7.35 -62.01 37.65
CA MET A 1 6.26 -61.21 37.10
C MET A 1 6.62 -59.74 37.29
N TYR A 2 7.49 -59.23 36.50
CA TYR A 2 7.75 -57.78 36.38
C TYR A 2 8.45 -57.54 35.03
N ASN A 3 7.76 -57.11 34.03
CA ASN A 3 8.26 -56.39 32.85
C ASN A 3 7.19 -56.38 31.74
N ASN A 4 6.24 -55.48 31.79
CA ASN A 4 5.40 -55.16 30.60
C ASN A 4 4.68 -53.82 30.69
N TYR A 5 5.12 -52.87 31.53
CA TYR A 5 4.45 -51.56 31.66
C TYR A 5 5.23 -50.37 31.11
N LEU A 6 6.44 -50.54 30.57
CA LEU A 6 7.26 -49.41 30.09
C LEU A 6 7.25 -49.20 28.59
N CYS A 7 6.72 -50.12 27.80
CA CYS A 7 6.71 -49.99 26.32
C CYS A 7 5.56 -49.11 25.78
N GLY A 8 4.47 -48.92 26.54
CA GLY A 8 3.30 -48.15 26.10
C GLY A 8 3.45 -46.64 26.26
N GLN A 9 4.20 -46.17 27.23
CA GLN A 9 4.34 -44.74 27.49
C GLN A 9 5.33 -44.05 26.54
N GLU A 10 6.39 -44.71 26.13
CA GLU A 10 7.35 -44.12 25.17
C GLU A 10 6.76 -43.96 23.76
N ILE A 11 5.89 -44.87 23.34
CA ILE A 11 5.25 -44.80 22.02
C ILE A 11 4.22 -43.64 21.99
N ILE A 12 3.48 -43.45 23.09
CA ILE A 12 2.48 -42.38 23.19
C ILE A 12 3.18 -41.00 23.28
N PHE A 13 4.28 -40.90 24.04
CA PHE A 13 5.05 -39.67 24.16
C PHE A 13 5.68 -39.28 22.82
N ASN A 14 6.23 -40.23 22.08
CA ASN A 14 6.84 -40.00 20.78
C ASN A 14 5.80 -39.60 19.70
N THR A 15 4.59 -40.17 19.73
CA THR A 15 3.51 -39.78 18.82
C THR A 15 2.95 -38.37 19.13
N PHE A 16 2.84 -38.01 20.42
CA PHE A 16 2.40 -36.63 20.80
C PHE A 16 3.44 -35.59 20.45
N VAL A 17 4.73 -35.86 20.65
CA VAL A 17 5.82 -34.95 20.27
C VAL A 17 5.91 -34.82 18.75
N LEU A 18 5.78 -35.91 17.99
CA LEU A 18 5.76 -35.87 16.52
C LEU A 18 4.52 -35.17 15.97
N MET A 19 3.35 -35.29 16.61
CA MET A 19 2.16 -34.51 16.23
C MET A 19 2.33 -33.05 16.52
N SER A 20 2.93 -32.67 17.67
CA SER A 20 3.18 -31.25 18.00
C SER A 20 4.21 -30.61 17.06
N ILE A 21 5.27 -31.32 16.69
CA ILE A 21 6.28 -30.86 15.71
C ILE A 21 5.65 -30.70 14.32
N ARG A 22 4.82 -31.67 13.89
CA ARG A 22 4.09 -31.55 12.61
C ARG A 22 3.11 -30.39 12.61
N ALA A 23 2.40 -30.15 13.70
CA ALA A 23 1.51 -29.00 13.85
C ALA A 23 2.27 -27.66 13.85
N VAL A 24 3.41 -27.61 14.52
CA VAL A 24 4.29 -26.43 14.53
C VAL A 24 4.91 -26.18 13.16
N VAL A 25 5.39 -27.22 12.48
CA VAL A 25 5.91 -27.12 11.11
C VAL A 25 4.80 -26.69 10.13
N PHE A 26 3.59 -27.25 10.28
CA PHE A 26 2.44 -26.87 9.46
C PHE A 26 2.01 -25.42 9.72
N LEU A 27 2.01 -24.98 10.99
CA LEU A 27 1.76 -23.59 11.37
C LEU A 27 2.87 -22.65 10.85
N TYR A 28 4.13 -23.08 10.91
CA TYR A 28 5.26 -22.33 10.35
C TYR A 28 5.19 -22.25 8.81
N CYS A 29 4.80 -23.34 8.14
CA CYS A 29 4.55 -23.33 6.70
C CYS A 29 3.35 -22.45 6.35
N LEU A 30 2.25 -22.44 7.13
CA LEU A 30 1.12 -21.56 6.94
C LEU A 30 1.51 -20.09 7.16
N LEU A 31 2.31 -19.78 8.19
CA LEU A 31 2.80 -18.43 8.45
C LEU A 31 3.83 -17.99 7.40
N ALA A 32 4.72 -18.88 6.94
CA ALA A 32 5.63 -18.60 5.84
C ALA A 32 4.88 -18.45 4.51
N PHE A 33 3.82 -19.22 4.27
CA PHE A 33 2.96 -19.09 3.10
C PHE A 33 2.18 -17.77 3.13
N SER A 34 1.71 -17.32 4.31
CA SER A 34 1.05 -16.02 4.45
C SER A 34 2.00 -14.83 4.25
N GLN A 35 3.29 -14.97 4.58
CA GLN A 35 4.30 -13.94 4.33
C GLN A 35 4.71 -13.88 2.85
N VAL A 36 4.71 -15.01 2.14
CA VAL A 36 4.98 -15.04 0.68
C VAL A 36 3.81 -14.42 -0.10
N PHE A 37 2.55 -14.53 0.41
CA PHE A 37 1.39 -13.85 -0.18
C PHE A 37 1.32 -12.34 0.11
N SER A 38 2.18 -11.83 1.00
CA SER A 38 2.27 -10.39 1.31
C SER A 38 3.15 -9.59 0.32
N GLN A 39 3.94 -10.26 -0.51
CA GLN A 39 4.70 -9.62 -1.58
C GLN A 39 4.04 -9.94 -2.92
N GLY A 40 3.68 -8.90 -3.68
CA GLY A 40 3.11 -9.06 -5.02
C GLY A 40 3.99 -9.93 -5.93
N ILE A 41 3.36 -10.56 -6.91
CA ILE A 41 4.07 -11.35 -7.92
C ILE A 41 4.96 -10.40 -8.73
N LYS A 42 6.22 -10.78 -8.94
CA LYS A 42 7.15 -9.97 -9.74
C LYS A 42 6.72 -9.94 -11.21
N TRP A 43 7.02 -8.82 -11.88
CA TRP A 43 6.63 -8.56 -13.27
C TRP A 43 6.94 -9.72 -14.23
N GLU A 44 8.20 -10.22 -14.22
CA GLU A 44 8.63 -11.29 -15.12
C GLU A 44 7.95 -12.64 -14.86
N GLU A 45 7.48 -12.84 -13.63
CA GLU A 45 6.73 -14.05 -13.24
C GLU A 45 5.26 -13.89 -13.63
N ALA A 46 4.69 -12.71 -13.43
CA ALA A 46 3.31 -12.41 -13.78
C ALA A 46 3.02 -12.59 -15.26
N LEU A 47 3.97 -12.25 -16.14
CA LEU A 47 3.85 -12.43 -17.59
C LEU A 47 3.72 -13.89 -18.04
N LYS A 48 4.03 -14.85 -17.16
CA LYS A 48 3.91 -16.29 -17.44
C LYS A 48 2.60 -16.90 -16.92
N LEU A 49 1.81 -16.12 -16.20
CA LEU A 49 0.56 -16.56 -15.57
C LEU A 49 -0.64 -16.12 -16.40
N ASP A 50 -1.79 -16.74 -16.12
CA ASP A 50 -3.06 -16.20 -16.61
C ASP A 50 -3.32 -14.84 -15.93
N PRO A 51 -3.42 -13.73 -16.68
CA PRO A 51 -3.61 -12.39 -16.11
C PRO A 51 -4.81 -12.27 -15.17
N LYS A 52 -5.85 -13.08 -15.40
CA LYS A 52 -7.06 -13.07 -14.55
C LYS A 52 -6.82 -13.59 -13.14
N ASN A 53 -5.76 -14.36 -12.93
CA ASN A 53 -5.41 -14.94 -11.63
C ASN A 53 -4.44 -14.08 -10.82
N VAL A 54 -3.90 -12.98 -11.41
CA VAL A 54 -2.97 -12.08 -10.75
C VAL A 54 -3.75 -10.97 -10.06
N THR A 55 -3.70 -10.94 -8.74
CA THR A 55 -4.39 -9.93 -7.90
C THR A 55 -3.43 -8.98 -7.21
N SER A 56 -2.14 -9.30 -7.14
CA SER A 56 -1.11 -8.46 -6.53
C SER A 56 0.15 -8.51 -7.40
N LEU A 57 0.63 -7.34 -7.84
CA LEU A 57 1.74 -7.21 -8.79
C LEU A 57 2.81 -6.26 -8.23
N ASP A 58 4.06 -6.74 -8.19
CA ASP A 58 5.22 -5.97 -7.80
C ASP A 58 6.06 -5.62 -9.04
N CYS A 59 5.96 -4.36 -9.45
CA CYS A 59 6.76 -3.73 -10.51
C CYS A 59 7.74 -2.68 -9.95
N SER A 60 8.11 -2.80 -8.67
CA SER A 60 9.01 -1.84 -8.03
C SER A 60 10.43 -1.91 -8.60
N GLY A 61 11.09 -0.75 -8.73
CA GLY A 61 12.50 -0.66 -9.10
C GLY A 61 12.85 -1.06 -10.53
N GLN A 62 11.87 -1.17 -11.43
CA GLN A 62 12.07 -1.53 -12.84
C GLN A 62 12.77 -0.44 -13.67
N LYS A 63 12.96 0.77 -13.10
CA LYS A 63 13.48 1.96 -13.77
C LYS A 63 12.56 2.47 -14.89
N TRP A 64 11.30 2.13 -14.87
CA TRP A 64 10.31 2.56 -15.87
C TRP A 64 10.00 4.05 -15.74
N ASP A 65 9.81 4.70 -16.87
CA ASP A 65 9.26 6.05 -17.01
C ASP A 65 7.84 6.04 -17.60
N SER A 66 7.46 4.92 -18.20
CA SER A 66 6.14 4.66 -18.79
C SER A 66 5.71 3.21 -18.51
N LEU A 67 4.40 2.97 -18.41
CA LEU A 67 3.86 1.63 -18.17
C LEU A 67 3.90 0.80 -19.46
N PRO A 68 4.39 -0.46 -19.41
CA PRO A 68 4.23 -1.40 -20.52
C PRO A 68 2.74 -1.68 -20.75
N MET A 69 2.31 -1.76 -22.02
CA MET A 69 0.90 -1.95 -22.36
C MET A 69 0.34 -3.27 -21.83
N GLU A 70 1.19 -4.26 -21.65
CA GLU A 70 0.85 -5.59 -21.12
C GLU A 70 0.31 -5.53 -19.68
N ILE A 71 0.59 -4.47 -18.93
CA ILE A 71 0.10 -4.34 -17.55
C ILE A 71 -1.44 -4.26 -17.49
N PHE A 72 -2.08 -3.71 -18.54
CA PHE A 72 -3.52 -3.52 -18.58
C PHE A 72 -4.32 -4.82 -18.82
N GLN A 73 -3.64 -5.94 -19.10
CA GLN A 73 -4.29 -7.25 -19.16
C GLN A 73 -4.66 -7.80 -17.76
N PHE A 74 -4.00 -7.30 -16.69
CA PHE A 74 -4.22 -7.74 -15.31
C PHE A 74 -5.42 -7.02 -14.67
N THR A 75 -6.62 -7.26 -15.20
CA THR A 75 -7.85 -6.54 -14.82
C THR A 75 -8.34 -6.84 -13.40
N ASN A 76 -7.86 -7.90 -12.76
CA ASN A 76 -8.25 -8.30 -11.40
C ASN A 76 -7.26 -7.82 -10.31
N LEU A 77 -6.35 -6.89 -10.66
CA LEU A 77 -5.40 -6.37 -9.68
C LEU A 77 -6.13 -5.66 -8.53
N LYS A 78 -5.73 -6.05 -7.33
CA LYS A 78 -6.10 -5.40 -6.06
C LYS A 78 -4.93 -4.60 -5.49
N GLU A 79 -3.72 -5.05 -5.73
CA GLU A 79 -2.51 -4.41 -5.25
C GLU A 79 -1.52 -4.23 -6.39
N LEU A 80 -0.98 -3.02 -6.53
CA LEU A 80 0.02 -2.68 -7.53
C LEU A 80 1.12 -1.83 -6.89
N ASP A 81 2.35 -2.36 -6.90
CA ASP A 81 3.54 -1.63 -6.49
C ASP A 81 4.32 -1.15 -7.73
N LEU A 82 4.32 0.15 -7.94
CA LEU A 82 5.08 0.87 -8.96
C LEU A 82 6.17 1.76 -8.35
N SER A 83 6.51 1.53 -7.08
CA SER A 83 7.49 2.34 -6.36
C SER A 83 8.90 2.25 -6.94
N LYS A 84 9.76 3.23 -6.63
CA LYS A 84 11.18 3.25 -7.04
C LYS A 84 11.38 3.17 -8.56
N ASN A 85 10.49 3.81 -9.31
CA ASN A 85 10.57 3.95 -10.76
C ASN A 85 10.89 5.40 -11.14
N LYS A 86 10.60 5.79 -12.39
CA LYS A 86 10.85 7.14 -12.91
C LYS A 86 9.59 7.79 -13.44
N PHE A 87 8.42 7.36 -13.00
CA PHE A 87 7.15 7.90 -13.48
C PHE A 87 6.99 9.37 -13.12
N SER A 88 6.62 10.19 -14.10
CA SER A 88 6.20 11.57 -13.93
C SER A 88 4.70 11.78 -14.22
N ALA A 89 4.08 10.81 -14.90
CA ALA A 89 2.66 10.79 -15.20
C ALA A 89 2.16 9.33 -15.31
N LEU A 90 0.85 9.14 -15.19
CA LEU A 90 0.16 7.88 -15.50
C LEU A 90 -0.73 8.08 -16.72
N PRO A 91 -0.85 7.06 -17.60
CA PRO A 91 -1.72 7.13 -18.76
C PRO A 91 -3.19 7.06 -18.35
N GLN A 92 -4.10 7.60 -19.18
CA GLN A 92 -5.55 7.57 -18.92
C GLN A 92 -6.09 6.14 -18.77
N ALA A 93 -5.47 5.15 -19.45
CA ALA A 93 -5.84 3.74 -19.34
C ALA A 93 -5.71 3.19 -17.90
N PHE A 94 -4.99 3.90 -17.00
CA PHE A 94 -4.84 3.49 -15.60
C PHE A 94 -6.19 3.40 -14.86
N GLN A 95 -7.19 4.17 -15.28
CA GLN A 95 -8.56 4.12 -14.76
C GLN A 95 -9.23 2.74 -14.90
N THR A 96 -8.71 1.85 -15.76
CA THR A 96 -9.30 0.51 -15.97
C THR A 96 -9.03 -0.48 -14.85
N PHE A 97 -8.21 -0.11 -13.87
CA PHE A 97 -7.96 -0.93 -12.68
C PHE A 97 -9.08 -0.77 -11.63
N ASP A 98 -10.31 -1.11 -12.00
CA ASP A 98 -11.52 -0.92 -11.18
C ASP A 98 -11.49 -1.67 -9.84
N ASN A 99 -10.66 -2.73 -9.73
CA ASN A 99 -10.55 -3.57 -8.54
C ASN A 99 -9.38 -3.15 -7.63
N LEU A 100 -8.63 -2.07 -7.97
CA LEU A 100 -7.42 -1.71 -7.25
C LEU A 100 -7.75 -1.13 -5.87
N GLU A 101 -7.26 -1.80 -4.82
CA GLU A 101 -7.44 -1.42 -3.43
C GLU A 101 -6.19 -0.73 -2.84
N LYS A 102 -4.99 -1.13 -3.34
CA LYS A 102 -3.71 -0.58 -2.88
C LYS A 102 -2.82 -0.22 -4.05
N LEU A 103 -2.29 1.00 -4.02
CA LEU A 103 -1.37 1.53 -5.01
C LEU A 103 -0.15 2.15 -4.33
N ASP A 104 1.04 1.71 -4.74
CA ASP A 104 2.30 2.31 -4.31
C ASP A 104 3.00 2.98 -5.50
N LEU A 105 3.13 4.30 -5.43
CA LEU A 105 3.84 5.17 -6.37
C LEU A 105 5.00 5.92 -5.69
N GLY A 106 5.40 5.48 -4.51
CA GLY A 106 6.48 6.10 -3.75
C GLY A 106 7.81 6.10 -4.49
N ARG A 107 8.65 7.12 -4.25
CA ARG A 107 9.98 7.25 -4.88
C ARG A 107 9.92 7.25 -6.41
N ASN A 108 9.08 8.09 -6.96
CA ASN A 108 8.98 8.40 -8.38
C ASN A 108 9.33 9.86 -8.65
N LYS A 109 8.88 10.43 -9.78
CA LYS A 109 9.18 11.79 -10.21
C LYS A 109 7.91 12.60 -10.49
N PHE A 110 6.80 12.31 -9.79
CA PHE A 110 5.56 13.06 -9.95
C PHE A 110 5.75 14.49 -9.40
N GLU A 111 5.63 15.49 -10.28
CA GLU A 111 5.55 16.92 -9.91
C GLU A 111 4.10 17.34 -9.66
N ASN A 112 3.17 16.71 -10.36
CA ASN A 112 1.74 16.91 -10.21
C ASN A 112 1.09 15.63 -9.70
N PHE A 113 0.05 15.76 -8.89
CA PHE A 113 -0.78 14.64 -8.48
C PHE A 113 -1.42 13.98 -9.71
N PRO A 114 -1.27 12.67 -9.91
CA PRO A 114 -1.80 11.97 -11.09
C PRO A 114 -3.32 11.80 -10.99
N LEU A 115 -4.10 12.74 -11.55
CA LEU A 115 -5.57 12.84 -11.42
C LEU A 115 -6.33 11.57 -11.83
N VAL A 116 -5.77 10.75 -12.72
CA VAL A 116 -6.38 9.49 -13.13
C VAL A 116 -6.62 8.54 -11.96
N ILE A 117 -5.85 8.66 -10.87
CA ILE A 117 -6.02 7.84 -9.65
C ILE A 117 -7.37 8.14 -8.97
N CYS A 118 -7.86 9.39 -9.06
CA CYS A 118 -9.15 9.77 -8.47
C CYS A 118 -10.34 9.00 -9.08
N GLN A 119 -10.13 8.32 -10.20
CA GLN A 119 -11.15 7.50 -10.88
C GLN A 119 -11.16 6.03 -10.40
N LEU A 120 -10.32 5.65 -9.44
CA LEU A 120 -10.24 4.29 -8.88
C LEU A 120 -11.25 4.10 -7.74
N PRO A 121 -12.36 3.40 -7.95
CA PRO A 121 -13.50 3.43 -7.03
C PRO A 121 -13.26 2.66 -5.72
N LEU A 122 -12.30 1.72 -5.70
CA LEU A 122 -12.03 0.84 -4.56
C LEU A 122 -10.70 1.13 -3.86
N LEU A 123 -10.02 2.23 -4.23
CA LEU A 123 -8.69 2.54 -3.70
C LEU A 123 -8.76 2.95 -2.22
N LYS A 124 -8.17 2.12 -1.36
CA LYS A 124 -8.10 2.31 0.10
C LYS A 124 -6.76 2.83 0.58
N THR A 125 -5.68 2.41 -0.09
CA THR A 125 -4.31 2.74 0.32
C THR A 125 -3.55 3.34 -0.85
N LEU A 126 -3.05 4.56 -0.68
CA LEU A 126 -2.26 5.27 -1.67
C LEU A 126 -0.94 5.76 -1.06
N HIS A 127 0.17 5.26 -1.59
CA HIS A 127 1.50 5.76 -1.29
C HIS A 127 2.00 6.64 -2.44
N LEU A 128 2.36 7.87 -2.12
CA LEU A 128 2.97 8.85 -3.02
C LEU A 128 4.21 9.49 -2.38
N ASP A 129 4.77 8.84 -1.36
CA ASP A 129 5.93 9.35 -0.64
C ASP A 129 7.14 9.58 -1.56
N ARG A 130 7.98 10.57 -1.20
CA ARG A 130 9.22 10.87 -1.91
C ARG A 130 9.03 11.06 -3.43
N ASN A 131 8.08 11.90 -3.75
CA ASN A 131 7.88 12.50 -5.06
C ASN A 131 8.17 14.01 -4.99
N GLN A 132 7.75 14.77 -5.99
CA GLN A 132 7.95 16.21 -6.09
C GLN A 132 6.61 16.94 -6.22
N ILE A 133 5.54 16.37 -5.65
CA ILE A 133 4.17 16.89 -5.75
C ILE A 133 4.09 18.21 -4.97
N THR A 134 3.62 19.26 -5.65
CA THR A 134 3.48 20.62 -5.07
C THR A 134 2.05 20.99 -4.70
N LEU A 135 1.07 20.33 -5.30
CA LEU A 135 -0.35 20.60 -5.10
C LEU A 135 -1.12 19.29 -4.86
N LEU A 136 -1.90 19.26 -3.79
CA LEU A 136 -2.92 18.22 -3.60
C LEU A 136 -4.24 18.75 -4.16
N PRO A 137 -4.82 18.11 -5.20
CA PRO A 137 -5.97 18.65 -5.92
C PRO A 137 -7.29 18.44 -5.18
N GLU A 138 -8.32 19.20 -5.55
CA GLU A 138 -9.66 19.03 -5.00
C GLU A 138 -10.29 17.68 -5.37
N GLN A 139 -9.94 17.13 -6.53
CA GLN A 139 -10.44 15.85 -7.05
C GLN A 139 -10.07 14.65 -6.18
N ILE A 140 -9.13 14.79 -5.22
CA ILE A 140 -8.86 13.72 -4.26
C ILE A 140 -10.12 13.32 -3.48
N ALA A 141 -11.09 14.22 -3.35
CA ALA A 141 -12.40 13.96 -2.75
C ALA A 141 -13.17 12.81 -3.42
N ASP A 142 -12.85 12.46 -4.68
CA ASP A 142 -13.52 11.39 -5.41
C ASP A 142 -13.13 9.99 -4.86
N LEU A 143 -12.03 9.90 -4.12
CA LEU A 143 -11.55 8.67 -3.47
C LEU A 143 -12.33 8.36 -2.18
N GLN A 144 -13.61 8.09 -2.31
CA GLN A 144 -14.57 7.97 -1.21
C GLN A 144 -14.27 6.86 -0.18
N VAL A 145 -13.48 5.86 -0.54
CA VAL A 145 -13.10 4.74 0.33
C VAL A 145 -11.63 4.77 0.75
N LEU A 146 -10.92 5.90 0.48
CA LEU A 146 -9.51 6.03 0.82
C LEU A 146 -9.33 6.12 2.34
N GLU A 147 -8.58 5.16 2.89
CA GLU A 147 -8.31 5.03 4.33
C GLU A 147 -6.91 5.52 4.71
N TYR A 148 -5.93 5.31 3.83
CA TYR A 148 -4.53 5.64 4.07
C TYR A 148 -3.95 6.43 2.90
N LEU A 149 -3.41 7.63 3.20
CA LEU A 149 -2.71 8.47 2.24
C LEU A 149 -1.33 8.84 2.76
N ASP A 150 -0.29 8.45 2.02
CA ASP A 150 1.10 8.78 2.33
C ASP A 150 1.65 9.78 1.31
N LEU A 151 1.94 10.98 1.79
CA LEU A 151 2.54 12.08 1.03
C LEU A 151 3.90 12.48 1.61
N TYR A 152 4.52 11.61 2.43
CA TYR A 152 5.81 11.85 3.07
C TYR A 152 6.85 12.40 2.09
N ALA A 153 7.59 13.42 2.51
CA ALA A 153 8.70 14.00 1.76
C ALA A 153 8.31 14.40 0.31
N ASN A 154 7.21 15.13 0.17
CA ASN A 154 6.81 15.87 -1.03
C ASN A 154 7.00 17.38 -0.82
N GLY A 155 6.93 18.16 -1.91
CA GLY A 155 7.03 19.61 -1.87
C GLY A 155 5.66 20.31 -1.83
N ILE A 156 4.67 19.78 -1.10
CA ILE A 156 3.30 20.27 -1.16
C ILE A 156 3.23 21.68 -0.50
N GLU A 157 2.87 22.67 -1.31
CA GLU A 157 2.65 24.05 -0.90
C GLU A 157 1.16 24.37 -0.73
N HIS A 158 0.30 23.64 -1.45
CA HIS A 158 -1.14 23.88 -1.46
C HIS A 158 -1.92 22.58 -1.28
N PHE A 159 -2.84 22.60 -0.32
CA PHE A 159 -3.80 21.51 -0.09
C PHE A 159 -5.18 21.97 -0.58
N GLY A 160 -5.70 21.29 -1.59
CA GLY A 160 -7.08 21.50 -2.04
C GLY A 160 -8.09 21.11 -0.96
N GLU A 161 -9.27 21.72 -1.00
CA GLU A 161 -10.35 21.44 -0.05
C GLU A 161 -10.80 19.98 -0.06
N GLY A 162 -10.55 19.25 -1.13
CA GLY A 162 -10.93 17.83 -1.30
C GLY A 162 -10.40 16.89 -0.21
N ILE A 163 -9.23 17.16 0.38
CA ILE A 163 -8.66 16.34 1.45
C ILE A 163 -9.59 16.28 2.68
N PHE A 164 -10.33 17.36 2.95
CA PHE A 164 -11.25 17.45 4.07
C PHE A 164 -12.61 16.79 3.79
N LEU A 165 -12.83 16.32 2.56
CA LEU A 165 -14.07 15.70 2.11
C LEU A 165 -13.93 14.16 1.99
N LEU A 166 -12.80 13.58 2.41
CA LEU A 166 -12.55 12.14 2.41
C LEU A 166 -13.22 11.47 3.62
N PRO A 167 -14.34 10.75 3.45
CA PRO A 167 -15.13 10.26 4.58
C PRO A 167 -14.49 9.08 5.32
N ALA A 168 -13.64 8.32 4.63
CA ALA A 168 -13.03 7.09 5.15
C ALA A 168 -11.59 7.28 5.62
N LEU A 169 -11.00 8.49 5.49
CA LEU A 169 -9.58 8.71 5.74
C LEU A 169 -9.23 8.53 7.22
N GLN A 170 -8.44 7.48 7.51
CA GLN A 170 -7.98 7.13 8.85
C GLN A 170 -6.57 7.65 9.15
N VAL A 171 -5.68 7.63 8.13
CA VAL A 171 -4.29 8.05 8.29
C VAL A 171 -3.88 8.94 7.13
N LEU A 172 -3.33 10.10 7.46
CA LEU A 172 -2.68 11.03 6.53
C LEU A 172 -1.24 11.25 6.99
N ASN A 173 -0.27 10.87 6.16
CA ASN A 173 1.14 11.13 6.41
C ASN A 173 1.62 12.31 5.55
N ILE A 174 2.01 13.41 6.19
CA ILE A 174 2.60 14.60 5.57
C ILE A 174 3.92 15.00 6.25
N GLU A 175 4.59 14.06 6.92
CA GLU A 175 5.94 14.31 7.43
C GLU A 175 6.89 14.67 6.28
N GLY A 176 7.82 15.58 6.51
CA GLY A 176 8.71 16.10 5.48
C GLY A 176 8.08 17.14 4.54
N VAL A 177 6.81 17.52 4.75
CA VAL A 177 6.16 18.65 4.05
C VAL A 177 6.32 19.93 4.89
N MET A 178 6.66 21.06 4.25
CA MET A 178 6.81 22.34 4.95
C MET A 178 5.47 23.07 5.05
N TYR A 179 5.08 23.48 6.27
CA TYR A 179 3.82 24.18 6.53
C TYR A 179 3.94 25.06 7.78
N GLY A 180 3.07 26.09 7.90
CA GLY A 180 2.99 26.97 9.06
C GLY A 180 2.05 26.47 10.15
N THR A 181 2.10 27.12 11.33
CA THR A 181 1.31 26.74 12.51
C THR A 181 -0.19 26.89 12.28
N VAL A 182 -0.61 27.88 11.49
CA VAL A 182 -2.03 28.14 11.16
C VAL A 182 -2.60 26.96 10.39
N PHE A 183 -1.90 26.50 9.35
CA PHE A 183 -2.32 25.34 8.54
C PHE A 183 -2.42 24.08 9.38
N ALA A 184 -1.40 23.79 10.21
CA ALA A 184 -1.41 22.61 11.10
C ALA A 184 -2.65 22.57 12.00
N LYS A 185 -3.01 23.72 12.61
CA LYS A 185 -4.21 23.82 13.44
C LYS A 185 -5.50 23.60 12.66
N GLN A 186 -5.59 24.18 11.46
CA GLN A 186 -6.76 24.00 10.57
C GLN A 186 -6.91 22.53 10.14
N LEU A 187 -5.81 21.89 9.74
CA LEU A 187 -5.79 20.51 9.33
C LEU A 187 -6.31 19.59 10.44
N MET A 188 -5.78 19.73 11.66
CA MET A 188 -6.20 18.92 12.81
C MET A 188 -7.65 19.18 13.22
N ALA A 189 -8.11 20.46 13.14
CA ALA A 189 -9.48 20.81 13.49
C ALA A 189 -10.50 20.25 12.49
N ARG A 190 -10.12 20.15 11.20
CA ARG A 190 -11.02 19.69 10.13
C ARG A 190 -10.97 18.18 9.88
N LEU A 191 -9.93 17.50 10.37
CA LEU A 191 -9.75 16.03 10.27
C LEU A 191 -9.73 15.38 11.67
N PRO A 192 -10.76 15.53 12.51
CA PRO A 192 -10.71 15.10 13.91
C PRO A 192 -10.68 13.59 14.09
N GLN A 193 -11.09 12.82 13.06
CA GLN A 193 -11.09 11.35 13.08
C GLN A 193 -9.87 10.74 12.37
N THR A 194 -9.05 11.57 11.71
CA THR A 194 -7.88 11.12 10.95
C THR A 194 -6.63 11.25 11.80
N LYS A 195 -5.84 10.19 11.87
CA LYS A 195 -4.47 10.26 12.44
C LYS A 195 -3.56 10.97 11.45
N VAL A 196 -3.21 12.21 11.75
CA VAL A 196 -2.28 12.98 10.93
C VAL A 196 -0.85 12.77 11.46
N LEU A 197 0.04 12.24 10.62
CA LEU A 197 1.48 12.15 10.86
C LEU A 197 2.12 13.40 10.26
N ILE A 198 2.76 14.20 11.11
CA ILE A 198 3.13 15.58 10.80
C ILE A 198 4.35 15.98 11.63
N ASP A 199 5.33 16.64 11.01
CA ASP A 199 6.45 17.24 11.71
C ASP A 199 6.03 18.49 12.51
N PRO A 200 6.86 18.97 13.44
CA PRO A 200 6.62 20.27 14.06
C PRO A 200 6.55 21.40 13.00
N PRO A 201 5.55 22.30 13.06
CA PRO A 201 5.38 23.36 12.06
C PRO A 201 6.59 24.32 12.04
N CYS A 202 6.91 24.78 10.83
CA CYS A 202 7.97 25.77 10.64
C CYS A 202 7.50 27.16 11.10
N LYS A 203 8.15 27.74 12.11
CA LYS A 203 7.82 29.07 12.60
C LYS A 203 8.13 30.21 11.62
N CYS A 204 8.88 29.91 10.55
CA CYS A 204 9.22 30.90 9.52
C CYS A 204 8.13 31.07 8.45
N LEU A 205 7.06 30.28 8.48
CA LEU A 205 5.94 30.31 7.54
C LEU A 205 4.65 30.90 8.15
N ASP A 206 4.72 31.49 9.33
CA ASP A 206 3.58 32.15 10.02
C ASP A 206 3.47 33.64 9.69
#